data_8ce41c15e6af194cccdacefc17fd9589
#
_entry.id   8ce41c15e6af194cccdacefc17fd9589
#
_cell.length_a   1.000
_cell.length_b   1.000
_cell.length_c   1.000
_cell.angle_alpha   90.00
_cell.angle_beta   90.00
_cell.angle_gamma   90.00
#
_symmetry.space_group_name_H-M   'P 1'
#
loop_
_entity.id
_entity.type
_entity.pdbx_description
1 polymer ?
#
loop_
_entity_poly.entity_id
_entity_poly.type
_entity_poly.pdbx_seq_one_letter_code
_entity_poly.pdbx_strand_id
1 'polypeptide(L)'
;MKLIKLYVGHDNKTQKRFSEELIKSLVGKYFNGFTIIKTNGVWKTASEESYIIELITDEAEKVNKLKSDLVTKLNQDSILLTRTNLNTIEF
;
A
#
# COMPACT_ATOMS: atom_id res chain seq x y z
N MET A 1 14.64 -2.70 11.87
CA MET A 1 13.57 -3.02 10.91
C MET A 1 12.34 -2.17 11.14
N LYS A 2 11.62 -1.86 10.10
CA LYS A 2 10.42 -1.04 10.18
C LYS A 2 9.23 -1.76 9.56
N LEU A 3 8.08 -1.63 10.19
CA LEU A 3 6.81 -2.00 9.60
C LEU A 3 6.32 -0.81 8.77
N ILE A 4 6.10 -1.07 7.49
CA ILE A 4 5.62 -0.08 6.53
C ILE A 4 4.19 -0.42 6.18
N LYS A 5 3.32 0.57 6.22
CA LYS A 5 1.94 0.44 5.73
C LYS A 5 1.70 1.48 4.65
N LEU A 6 1.20 1.03 3.52
CA LEU A 6 0.79 1.88 2.41
C LEU A 6 -0.73 1.76 2.25
N TYR A 7 -1.41 2.88 2.31
CA TYR A 7 -2.87 2.94 2.22
C TYR A 7 -3.27 3.33 0.80
N VAL A 8 -3.76 2.36 0.05
CA VAL A 8 -4.11 2.53 -1.36
C VAL A 8 -5.62 2.65 -1.48
N GLY A 9 -6.09 3.78 -2.01
CA GLY A 9 -7.50 4.03 -2.23
C GLY A 9 -8.07 3.23 -3.40
N HIS A 10 -9.34 3.48 -3.71
CA HIS A 10 -10.01 2.82 -4.82
C HIS A 10 -9.58 3.42 -6.17
N ASP A 11 -9.97 2.73 -7.24
CA ASP A 11 -9.84 3.24 -8.60
C ASP A 11 -10.83 4.41 -8.78
N ASN A 12 -10.31 5.59 -9.10
CA ASN A 12 -11.11 6.81 -9.26
C ASN A 12 -12.09 6.74 -10.42
N LYS A 13 -11.87 5.85 -11.40
CA LYS A 13 -12.74 5.68 -12.56
C LYS A 13 -13.95 4.82 -12.22
N THR A 14 -13.74 3.72 -11.49
CA THR A 14 -14.77 2.74 -11.17
C THR A 14 -15.35 2.90 -9.79
N GLN A 15 -14.64 3.63 -8.93
CA GLN A 15 -14.93 3.77 -7.49
C GLN A 15 -14.95 2.42 -6.75
N LYS A 16 -14.22 1.46 -7.28
CA LYS A 16 -14.06 0.14 -6.71
C LYS A 16 -12.60 -0.15 -6.44
N ARG A 17 -12.35 -1.14 -5.59
CA ARG A 17 -11.00 -1.62 -5.30
C ARG A 17 -10.31 -2.03 -6.59
N PHE A 18 -9.02 -1.69 -6.73
CA PHE A 18 -8.20 -2.23 -7.80
C PHE A 18 -8.14 -3.75 -7.72
N SER A 19 -7.83 -4.42 -8.83
CA SER A 19 -7.64 -5.87 -8.77
C SER A 19 -6.42 -6.19 -7.90
N GLU A 20 -6.53 -7.26 -7.13
CA GLU A 20 -5.44 -7.73 -6.28
C GLU A 20 -4.21 -8.10 -7.10
N GLU A 21 -4.43 -8.66 -8.31
CA GLU A 21 -3.35 -9.02 -9.23
C GLU A 21 -2.54 -7.81 -9.67
N LEU A 22 -3.18 -6.68 -9.93
CA LEU A 22 -2.49 -5.46 -10.28
C LEU A 22 -1.61 -4.98 -9.12
N ILE A 23 -2.15 -4.97 -7.91
CA ILE A 23 -1.39 -4.57 -6.71
C ILE A 23 -0.19 -5.50 -6.51
N LYS A 24 -0.40 -6.80 -6.60
CA LYS A 24 0.69 -7.80 -6.49
C LYS A 24 1.79 -7.53 -7.50
N SER A 25 1.43 -7.26 -8.76
CA SER A 25 2.43 -7.03 -9.80
C SER A 25 3.24 -5.76 -9.56
N LEU A 26 2.63 -4.71 -9.07
CA LEU A 26 3.31 -3.45 -8.79
C LEU A 26 4.24 -3.55 -7.58
N VAL A 27 3.75 -4.09 -6.48
CA VAL A 27 4.54 -4.25 -5.26
C VAL A 27 5.64 -5.30 -5.46
N GLY A 28 5.33 -6.36 -6.19
CA GLY A 28 6.26 -7.46 -6.47
C GLY A 28 7.50 -7.06 -7.26
N LYS A 29 7.49 -5.92 -7.95
CA LYS A 29 8.68 -5.38 -8.60
C LYS A 29 9.75 -4.96 -7.60
N TYR A 30 9.35 -4.62 -6.40
CA TYR A 30 10.25 -4.05 -5.38
C TYR A 30 10.51 -5.01 -4.22
N PHE A 31 9.51 -5.81 -3.84
CA PHE A 31 9.60 -6.66 -2.66
C PHE A 31 9.09 -8.07 -2.97
N ASN A 32 9.77 -9.07 -2.43
CA ASN A 32 9.39 -10.48 -2.59
C ASN A 32 8.29 -10.90 -1.61
N GLY A 33 8.24 -10.26 -0.44
CA GLY A 33 7.27 -10.60 0.60
C GLY A 33 6.52 -9.37 1.09
N PHE A 34 5.21 -9.47 1.12
CA PHE A 34 4.33 -8.40 1.61
C PHE A 34 2.94 -8.98 1.89
N THR A 35 2.14 -8.24 2.65
CA THR A 35 0.76 -8.62 2.94
C THR A 35 -0.18 -7.60 2.32
N ILE A 36 -1.24 -8.07 1.68
CA ILE A 36 -2.31 -7.23 1.15
C ILE A 36 -3.55 -7.45 2.00
N ILE A 37 -4.10 -6.37 2.54
CA ILE A 37 -5.29 -6.40 3.38
C ILE A 37 -6.38 -5.60 2.67
N LYS A 38 -7.53 -6.21 2.44
CA LYS A 38 -8.71 -5.52 1.93
C LYS A 38 -9.33 -4.73 3.08
N THR A 39 -9.59 -3.44 2.82
CA THR A 39 -10.12 -2.54 3.84
C THR A 39 -11.25 -1.68 3.28
N ASN A 40 -12.01 -1.07 4.19
CA ASN A 40 -12.98 -0.05 3.84
C ASN A 40 -12.63 1.22 4.59
N GLY A 41 -12.28 2.26 3.86
CA GLY A 41 -12.11 3.59 4.42
C GLY A 41 -13.46 4.30 4.47
N VAL A 42 -13.58 5.29 5.36
CA VAL A 42 -14.76 6.15 5.43
C VAL A 42 -14.30 7.60 5.41
N TRP A 43 -14.85 8.36 4.47
CA TRP A 43 -14.60 9.78 4.37
C TRP A 43 -15.91 10.50 4.20
N LYS A 44 -16.24 11.41 5.13
CA LYS A 44 -17.50 12.16 5.11
C LYS A 44 -18.72 11.24 4.89
N THR A 45 -18.81 10.18 5.66
CA THR A 45 -19.86 9.15 5.61
C THR A 45 -19.88 8.27 4.35
N ALA A 46 -19.03 8.55 3.37
CA ALA A 46 -18.90 7.69 2.18
C ALA A 46 -17.85 6.60 2.43
N SER A 47 -18.19 5.36 2.08
CA SER A 47 -17.26 4.22 2.17
C SER A 47 -16.39 4.16 0.92
N GLU A 48 -15.14 3.78 1.12
CA GLU A 48 -14.18 3.59 0.06
C GLU A 48 -13.53 2.22 0.16
N GLU A 49 -13.68 1.38 -0.87
CA GLU A 49 -12.99 0.10 -0.96
C GLU A 49 -11.50 0.35 -1.23
N SER A 50 -10.65 -0.15 -0.36
CA SER A 50 -9.22 0.16 -0.38
C SER A 50 -8.38 -1.04 0.01
N TYR A 51 -7.05 -0.85 -0.02
CA TYR A 51 -6.08 -1.83 0.46
C TYR A 51 -5.13 -1.20 1.45
N ILE A 52 -4.64 -2.00 2.37
CA ILE A 52 -3.42 -1.71 3.11
C ILE A 52 -2.39 -2.73 2.67
N ILE A 53 -1.22 -2.25 2.25
CA ILE A 53 -0.08 -3.09 1.92
C ILE A 53 0.88 -2.98 3.10
N GLU A 54 1.21 -4.13 3.70
CA GLU A 54 2.17 -4.18 4.80
C GLU A 54 3.43 -4.90 4.37
N LEU A 55 4.57 -4.34 4.75
CA LEU A 55 5.86 -4.99 4.56
C LEU A 55 6.83 -4.58 5.65
N ILE A 56 7.85 -5.39 5.87
CA ILE A 56 8.87 -5.16 6.87
C ILE A 56 10.19 -5.01 6.16
N THR A 57 10.84 -3.86 6.31
CA THR A 57 12.09 -3.57 5.60
C THR A 57 12.83 -2.39 6.24
N ASP A 58 14.12 -2.28 5.95
CA ASP A 58 14.92 -1.11 6.21
C ASP A 58 15.27 -0.32 4.94
N GLU A 59 14.81 -0.80 3.78
CA GLU A 59 15.15 -0.20 2.49
C GLU A 59 14.25 0.99 2.16
N ALA A 60 14.52 2.12 2.83
CA ALA A 60 13.71 3.33 2.72
C ALA A 60 13.58 3.87 1.29
N GLU A 61 14.67 3.84 0.51
CA GLU A 61 14.63 4.31 -0.88
C GLU A 61 13.72 3.47 -1.75
N LYS A 62 13.76 2.15 -1.55
CA LYS A 62 12.93 1.21 -2.30
C LYS A 62 11.45 1.42 -1.96
N VAL A 63 11.14 1.67 -0.69
CA VAL A 63 9.78 2.01 -0.25
C VAL A 63 9.30 3.30 -0.92
N ASN A 64 10.14 4.31 -0.98
CA ASN A 64 9.79 5.58 -1.61
C ASN A 64 9.54 5.43 -3.11
N LYS A 65 10.35 4.62 -3.80
CA LYS A 65 10.15 4.30 -5.22
C LYS A 65 8.84 3.54 -5.43
N LEU A 66 8.55 2.57 -4.59
CA LEU A 66 7.28 1.84 -4.65
C LEU A 66 6.10 2.79 -4.46
N LYS A 67 6.14 3.64 -3.44
CA LYS A 67 5.07 4.62 -3.20
C LYS A 67 4.84 5.51 -4.41
N SER A 68 5.91 6.06 -4.97
CA SER A 68 5.85 6.92 -6.16
C SER A 68 5.23 6.20 -7.35
N ASP A 69 5.62 4.95 -7.56
CA ASP A 69 5.12 4.12 -8.66
C ASP A 69 3.63 3.82 -8.48
N LEU A 70 3.21 3.51 -7.27
CA LEU A 70 1.79 3.29 -6.94
C LEU A 70 0.96 4.54 -7.19
N VAL A 71 1.43 5.70 -6.74
CA VAL A 71 0.75 6.98 -6.98
C VAL A 71 0.53 7.21 -8.47
N THR A 72 1.56 7.01 -9.26
CA THR A 72 1.51 7.25 -10.71
C THR A 72 0.68 6.22 -11.45
N LYS A 73 0.95 4.94 -11.21
CA LYS A 73 0.31 3.84 -11.94
C LYS A 73 -1.16 3.68 -11.60
N LEU A 74 -1.54 3.97 -10.36
CA LEU A 74 -2.91 3.87 -9.89
C LEU A 74 -3.66 5.20 -9.94
N ASN A 75 -3.01 6.23 -10.46
CA ASN A 75 -3.59 7.57 -10.58
C ASN A 75 -4.21 8.06 -9.26
N GLN A 76 -3.45 7.91 -8.18
CA GLN A 76 -3.85 8.37 -6.86
C GLN A 76 -3.35 9.80 -6.63
N ASP A 77 -4.12 10.63 -5.93
CA ASP A 77 -3.66 11.97 -5.55
C ASP A 77 -2.51 11.87 -4.55
N SER A 78 -2.63 10.93 -3.61
CA SER A 78 -1.59 10.65 -2.63
C SER A 78 -1.81 9.27 -2.04
N ILE A 79 -0.76 8.71 -1.45
CA ILE A 79 -0.82 7.46 -0.70
C ILE A 79 -0.22 7.72 0.67
N LEU A 80 -1.02 7.50 1.71
CA LEU A 80 -0.53 7.58 3.08
C LEU A 80 0.44 6.43 3.31
N LEU A 81 1.60 6.77 3.85
CA LEU A 81 2.62 5.80 4.24
C LEU A 81 2.94 6.01 5.70
N THR A 82 2.91 4.95 6.48
CA THR A 82 3.32 4.98 7.87
C THR A 82 4.52 4.07 8.10
N ARG A 83 5.38 4.45 9.03
CA ARG A 83 6.56 3.69 9.44
C ARG A 83 6.54 3.51 10.95
N THR A 84 6.71 2.28 11.38
CA THR A 84 6.80 1.95 12.81
C THR A 84 8.09 1.17 13.05
N ASN A 85 8.87 1.60 14.01
CA ASN A 85 10.08 0.88 14.40
C ASN A 85 9.70 -0.42 15.09
N LEU A 86 10.35 -1.51 14.70
CA LEU A 86 10.19 -2.83 15.30
C LEU A 86 11.43 -3.14 16.13
N ASN A 87 11.23 -3.43 17.41
CA ASN A 87 12.33 -3.78 18.31
C ASN A 87 12.71 -5.25 18.19
N THR A 88 11.74 -6.12 17.94
CA THR A 88 11.93 -7.57 17.87
C THR A 88 11.07 -8.14 16.76
N ILE A 89 11.66 -9.07 15.97
CA ILE A 89 10.96 -9.82 14.95
C ILE A 89 11.21 -11.30 15.24
N GLU A 90 10.14 -12.07 15.34
CA GLU A 90 10.18 -13.51 15.54
C GLU A 90 9.43 -14.22 14.42
N PHE A 91 10.03 -15.26 13.92
CA PHE A 91 9.42 -16.07 12.86
C PHE A 91 9.03 -17.45 13.38
#